data_b2b11750c1c68dd6f08f26c1dbcb2403
#
_entry.id   b2b11750c1c68dd6f08f26c1dbcb2403
#
_cell.length_a   1.000
_cell.length_b   1.000
_cell.length_c   1.000
_cell.angle_alpha   90.00
_cell.angle_beta   90.00
_cell.angle_gamma   90.00
#
_symmetry.space_group_name_H-M   'P 1'
#
loop_
_entity.id
_entity.type
_entity.pdbx_description
1 polymer ?
#
loop_
_entity_poly.entity_id
_entity_poly.type
_entity_poly.pdbx_seq_one_letter_code
_entity_poly.pdbx_strand_id
1 'polypeptide(L)'
;MRWQLCRAVLFLLVKKGALMNFAKRAEETESAIIKDRHFLHEHAELSFEEKETTAYLVSELEKMGIPVQTFPDYTGCIATIKGKKGDGPTILRRADIDALPIMEESGVDFASRTPGGMHACGHDCHASILL
;
A
#
# COMPACT_ATOMS: atom_id res chain seq x y z
N MET A 1 24.15 -21.60 10.83
CA MET A 1 22.69 -21.45 10.77
C MET A 1 22.32 -20.93 9.38
N ARG A 2 21.68 -21.77 8.55
CA ARG A 2 21.32 -21.46 7.16
C ARG A 2 19.97 -20.75 7.15
N TRP A 3 19.92 -19.51 6.68
CA TRP A 3 18.68 -18.81 6.36
C TRP A 3 18.11 -19.41 5.07
N GLN A 4 17.04 -20.15 5.19
CA GLN A 4 16.28 -20.66 4.05
C GLN A 4 15.32 -19.56 3.60
N LEU A 5 15.68 -18.89 2.51
CA LEU A 5 14.77 -17.98 1.78
C LEU A 5 13.54 -18.78 1.33
N CYS A 6 12.38 -18.42 1.89
CA CYS A 6 11.10 -18.94 1.44
C CYS A 6 10.77 -18.31 0.07
N ARG A 7 11.19 -18.99 -1.01
CA ARG A 7 10.75 -18.69 -2.37
C ARG A 7 9.33 -19.25 -2.53
N ALA A 8 8.32 -18.43 -2.30
CA ALA A 8 6.98 -18.73 -2.77
C ALA A 8 6.94 -18.54 -4.29
N VAL A 9 7.16 -19.60 -5.04
CA VAL A 9 6.90 -19.63 -6.48
C VAL A 9 5.42 -19.87 -6.66
N LEU A 10 4.66 -18.82 -6.94
CA LEU A 10 3.26 -18.91 -7.33
C LEU A 10 3.20 -19.34 -8.80
N PHE A 11 3.04 -20.65 -9.06
CA PHE A 11 2.68 -21.16 -10.38
C PHE A 11 1.20 -20.86 -10.66
N LEU A 12 0.93 -19.75 -11.33
CA LEU A 12 -0.37 -19.52 -11.96
C LEU A 12 -0.41 -20.26 -13.30
N LEU A 13 -1.17 -21.38 -13.36
CA LEU A 13 -1.58 -21.98 -14.62
C LEU A 13 -2.58 -21.03 -15.29
N VAL A 14 -2.10 -20.09 -16.09
CA VAL A 14 -2.94 -19.23 -16.93
C VAL A 14 -3.22 -19.97 -18.23
N LYS A 15 -4.47 -20.38 -18.45
CA LYS A 15 -4.94 -20.77 -19.81
C LYS A 15 -4.67 -19.60 -20.75
N LYS A 16 -4.18 -19.90 -21.97
CA LYS A 16 -3.83 -18.96 -23.05
C LYS A 16 -4.86 -17.83 -23.22
N GLY A 17 -4.68 -16.74 -22.53
CA GLY A 17 -5.18 -15.40 -22.74
C GLY A 17 -3.97 -14.50 -22.54
N ALA A 18 -3.89 -13.37 -23.21
CA ALA A 18 -2.72 -12.53 -23.26
C ALA A 18 -1.94 -12.50 -21.93
N LEU A 19 -0.71 -13.00 -21.95
CA LEU A 19 0.15 -13.03 -20.77
C LEU A 19 0.37 -11.59 -20.33
N MET A 20 -0.14 -11.21 -19.15
CA MET A 20 0.04 -9.87 -18.63
C MET A 20 1.55 -9.63 -18.41
N ASN A 21 2.10 -8.61 -19.08
CA ASN A 21 3.48 -8.20 -18.85
C ASN A 21 3.54 -7.35 -17.57
N PHE A 22 3.82 -7.99 -16.45
CA PHE A 22 3.89 -7.32 -15.14
C PHE A 22 4.98 -6.25 -15.07
N ALA A 23 6.13 -6.44 -15.76
CA ALA A 23 7.17 -5.43 -15.80
C ALA A 23 6.67 -4.14 -16.48
N LYS A 24 6.03 -4.27 -17.64
CA LYS A 24 5.43 -3.14 -18.35
C LYS A 24 4.34 -2.45 -17.50
N ARG A 25 3.50 -3.22 -16.78
CA ARG A 25 2.48 -2.64 -15.88
C ARG A 25 3.11 -1.89 -14.72
N ALA A 26 4.20 -2.39 -14.15
CA ALA A 26 4.93 -1.70 -13.10
C ALA A 26 5.51 -0.37 -13.61
N GLU A 27 6.10 -0.35 -14.81
CA GLU A 27 6.57 0.89 -15.45
C GLU A 27 5.43 1.90 -15.67
N GLU A 28 4.26 1.44 -16.14
CA GLU A 28 3.08 2.28 -16.37
C GLU A 28 2.51 2.90 -15.07
N THR A 29 2.69 2.25 -13.92
CA THR A 29 2.17 2.70 -12.61
C THR A 29 3.23 3.37 -11.75
N GLU A 30 4.51 3.36 -12.13
CA GLU A 30 5.63 3.85 -11.33
C GLU A 30 5.41 5.27 -10.81
N SER A 31 5.02 6.20 -11.69
CA SER A 31 4.81 7.60 -11.30
C SER A 31 3.68 7.80 -10.28
N ALA A 32 2.63 6.97 -10.35
CA ALA A 32 1.54 7.00 -9.38
C ALA A 32 2.02 6.47 -8.03
N ILE A 33 2.72 5.33 -8.02
CA ILE A 33 3.28 4.73 -6.80
C ILE A 33 4.25 5.70 -6.11
N ILE A 34 5.13 6.37 -6.86
CA ILE A 34 6.07 7.36 -6.32
C ILE A 34 5.31 8.54 -5.70
N LYS A 35 4.30 9.07 -6.39
CA LYS A 35 3.45 10.15 -5.88
C LYS A 35 2.78 9.77 -4.57
N ASP A 36 2.15 8.60 -4.53
CA ASP A 36 1.44 8.12 -3.36
C ASP A 36 2.40 7.89 -2.19
N ARG A 37 3.57 7.30 -2.46
CA ARG A 37 4.63 7.13 -1.47
C ARG A 37 5.10 8.47 -0.90
N HIS A 38 5.37 9.49 -1.75
CA HIS A 38 5.81 10.80 -1.28
C HIS A 38 4.76 11.45 -0.39
N PHE A 39 3.48 11.37 -0.78
CA PHE A 39 2.39 11.89 0.03
C PHE A 39 2.34 11.22 1.41
N LEU A 40 2.35 9.89 1.45
CA LEU A 40 2.31 9.12 2.71
C LEU A 40 3.53 9.42 3.60
N HIS A 41 4.71 9.56 3.00
CA HIS A 41 5.93 9.87 3.73
C HIS A 41 5.91 11.26 4.37
N GLU A 42 5.44 12.27 3.61
CA GLU A 42 5.28 13.65 4.11
C GLU A 42 4.27 13.76 5.26
N HIS A 43 3.22 12.91 5.24
CA HIS A 43 2.11 12.92 6.19
C HIS A 43 2.22 11.74 7.16
N ALA A 44 3.43 11.46 7.64
CA ALA A 44 3.69 10.35 8.55
C ALA A 44 2.88 10.47 9.84
N GLU A 45 2.04 9.50 10.15
CA GLU A 45 1.21 9.43 11.36
C GLU A 45 1.54 8.19 12.16
N LEU A 46 1.54 8.30 13.49
CA LEU A 46 1.85 7.18 14.38
C LEU A 46 0.71 6.17 14.44
N SER A 47 1.03 4.97 14.93
CA SER A 47 0.06 3.87 15.05
C SER A 47 -1.18 4.30 15.85
N PHE A 48 -2.37 4.00 15.30
CA PHE A 48 -3.71 4.41 15.76
C PHE A 48 -4.03 5.91 15.62
N GLU A 49 -3.17 6.70 15.02
CA GLU A 49 -3.38 8.12 14.76
C GLU A 49 -3.49 8.44 13.24
N GLU A 50 -3.44 7.41 12.37
CA GLU A 50 -3.33 7.49 10.91
C GLU A 50 -4.64 7.95 10.24
N LYS A 51 -5.13 9.12 10.63
CA LYS A 51 -6.41 9.68 10.15
C LYS A 51 -6.30 10.26 8.75
N GLU A 52 -5.27 11.05 8.50
CA GLU A 52 -5.01 11.68 7.22
C GLU A 52 -4.57 10.64 6.19
N THR A 53 -3.70 9.72 6.59
CA THR A 53 -3.30 8.54 5.82
C THR A 53 -4.52 7.70 5.42
N THR A 54 -5.41 7.39 6.36
CA THR A 54 -6.64 6.64 6.08
C THR A 54 -7.53 7.38 5.09
N ALA A 55 -7.75 8.69 5.28
CA ALA A 55 -8.58 9.50 4.38
C ALA A 55 -7.99 9.54 2.96
N TYR A 56 -6.67 9.66 2.84
CA TYR A 56 -5.98 9.62 1.56
C TYR A 56 -6.21 8.29 0.84
N LEU A 57 -5.94 7.16 1.50
CA LEU A 57 -6.12 5.82 0.93
C LEU A 57 -7.56 5.57 0.50
N VAL A 58 -8.53 5.96 1.31
CA VAL A 58 -9.97 5.88 0.95
C VAL A 58 -10.25 6.68 -0.31
N SER A 59 -9.76 7.91 -0.39
CA SER A 59 -9.95 8.78 -1.57
C SER A 59 -9.37 8.17 -2.85
N GLU A 60 -8.17 7.61 -2.80
CA GLU A 60 -7.55 6.99 -3.98
C GLU A 60 -8.30 5.71 -4.41
N LEU A 61 -8.71 4.86 -3.46
CA LEU A 61 -9.52 3.67 -3.75
C LEU A 61 -10.89 4.00 -4.34
N GLU A 62 -11.55 5.04 -3.83
CA GLU A 62 -12.84 5.52 -4.36
C GLU A 62 -12.70 6.08 -5.79
N LYS A 63 -11.61 6.80 -6.10
CA LYS A 63 -11.30 7.25 -7.48
C LYS A 63 -11.15 6.08 -8.45
N MET A 64 -10.68 4.93 -7.96
CA MET A 64 -10.59 3.69 -8.74
C MET A 64 -11.95 2.97 -8.86
N GLY A 65 -13.00 3.45 -8.19
CA GLY A 65 -14.33 2.83 -8.14
C GLY A 65 -14.37 1.57 -7.27
N ILE A 66 -13.46 1.43 -6.32
CA ILE A 66 -13.38 0.28 -5.41
C ILE A 66 -14.17 0.61 -4.14
N PRO A 67 -15.15 -0.24 -3.73
CA PRO A 67 -15.88 -0.05 -2.49
C PRO A 67 -14.94 -0.17 -1.27
N VAL A 68 -15.01 0.82 -0.38
CA VAL A 68 -14.19 0.91 0.81
C VAL A 68 -15.05 0.89 2.07
N GLN A 69 -14.61 0.15 3.08
CA GLN A 69 -15.18 0.13 4.43
C GLN A 69 -14.16 0.76 5.39
N THR A 70 -14.62 1.73 6.17
CA THR A 70 -13.88 2.35 7.28
C THR A 70 -14.49 1.95 8.62
N PHE A 71 -13.81 2.27 9.71
CA PHE A 71 -14.22 1.92 11.07
C PHE A 71 -14.30 3.18 11.93
N PRO A 72 -15.36 3.33 12.77
CA PRO A 72 -15.52 4.54 13.60
C PRO A 72 -14.44 4.69 14.68
N ASP A 73 -13.94 3.56 15.20
CA ASP A 73 -13.03 3.52 16.36
C ASP A 73 -11.57 3.19 15.98
N TYR A 74 -11.29 2.96 14.70
CA TYR A 74 -9.97 2.54 14.22
C TYR A 74 -9.59 3.26 12.93
N THR A 75 -8.31 3.50 12.74
CA THR A 75 -7.71 3.95 11.49
C THR A 75 -7.54 2.80 10.49
N GLY A 76 -7.28 3.12 9.23
CA GLY A 76 -7.20 2.15 8.15
C GLY A 76 -8.55 1.84 7.50
N CYS A 77 -8.52 1.02 6.46
CA CYS A 77 -9.70 0.68 5.67
C CYS A 77 -9.61 -0.72 5.07
N ILE A 78 -10.75 -1.25 4.63
CA ILE A 78 -10.85 -2.48 3.88
C ILE A 78 -11.46 -2.18 2.51
N ALA A 79 -10.75 -2.49 1.44
CA ALA A 79 -11.24 -2.42 0.07
C ALA A 79 -11.59 -3.82 -0.44
N THR A 80 -12.73 -3.96 -1.12
CA THR A 80 -13.17 -5.26 -1.63
C THR A 80 -13.30 -5.23 -3.14
N ILE A 81 -12.51 -6.05 -3.82
CA ILE A 81 -12.56 -6.22 -5.28
C ILE A 81 -13.24 -7.55 -5.60
N LYS A 82 -14.41 -7.50 -6.24
CA LYS A 82 -15.11 -8.70 -6.71
C LYS A 82 -14.50 -9.21 -8.01
N GLY A 83 -14.05 -10.46 -7.99
CA GLY A 83 -13.57 -11.15 -9.18
C GLY A 83 -14.68 -11.35 -10.23
N LYS A 84 -14.31 -11.30 -11.52
CA LYS A 84 -15.27 -11.45 -12.64
C LYS A 84 -15.51 -12.89 -13.07
N LYS A 85 -14.87 -13.88 -12.43
CA LYS A 85 -14.92 -15.31 -12.84
C LYS A 85 -15.90 -16.18 -12.01
N GLY A 86 -16.78 -15.56 -11.24
CA GLY A 86 -17.72 -16.25 -10.34
C GLY A 86 -17.12 -16.52 -8.95
N ASP A 87 -17.79 -17.36 -8.18
CA ASP A 87 -17.39 -17.68 -6.81
C ASP A 87 -16.06 -18.45 -6.74
N GLY A 88 -15.26 -18.13 -5.75
CA GLY A 88 -13.93 -18.71 -5.56
C GLY A 88 -13.33 -18.31 -4.21
N PRO A 89 -12.11 -18.75 -3.91
CA PRO A 89 -11.42 -18.38 -2.69
C PRO A 89 -11.16 -16.87 -2.63
N THR A 90 -11.32 -16.30 -1.44
CA THR A 90 -10.95 -14.90 -1.16
C THR A 90 -9.46 -14.81 -0.84
N ILE A 91 -8.77 -13.86 -1.46
CA ILE A 91 -7.37 -13.55 -1.18
C ILE A 91 -7.33 -12.24 -0.39
N LEU A 92 -6.72 -12.26 0.79
CA LEU A 92 -6.44 -11.07 1.57
C LEU A 92 -5.03 -10.55 1.26
N ARG A 93 -4.93 -9.25 1.00
CA ARG A 93 -3.67 -8.51 0.93
C ARG A 93 -3.66 -7.47 2.04
N ARG A 94 -2.51 -7.24 2.68
CA ARG A 94 -2.35 -6.29 3.78
C ARG A 94 -1.11 -5.42 3.56
N ALA A 95 -1.23 -4.15 3.87
CA ALA A 95 -0.11 -3.24 4.09
C ALA A 95 -0.32 -2.52 5.42
N ASP A 96 0.76 -2.34 6.17
CA ASP A 96 0.79 -1.47 7.33
C ASP A 96 0.90 -0.02 6.85
N ILE A 97 0.37 0.94 7.64
CA ILE A 97 0.25 2.35 7.24
C ILE A 97 0.80 3.33 8.27
N ASP A 98 1.23 2.83 9.43
CA ASP A 98 1.77 3.62 10.53
C ASP A 98 3.22 4.02 10.31
N ALA A 99 3.58 5.18 10.84
CA ALA A 99 4.95 5.67 10.97
C ALA A 99 5.55 5.32 12.33
N LEU A 100 6.85 5.54 12.48
CA LEU A 100 7.59 5.35 13.73
C LEU A 100 7.82 6.69 14.44
N PRO A 101 7.90 6.70 15.78
CA PRO A 101 8.20 7.90 16.56
C PRO A 101 9.70 8.24 16.51
N ILE A 102 10.17 8.60 15.32
CA ILE A 102 11.58 8.89 15.02
C ILE A 102 11.63 10.24 14.32
N MET A 103 12.58 11.11 14.73
CA MET A 103 12.83 12.34 14.03
C MET A 103 13.48 12.04 12.67
N GLU A 104 12.93 12.63 11.61
CA GLU A 104 13.51 12.48 10.29
C GLU A 104 14.71 13.42 10.08
N GLU A 105 15.81 12.86 9.61
CA GLU A 105 17.05 13.57 9.29
C GLU A 105 17.56 13.22 7.88
N SER A 106 16.66 12.68 7.01
CA SER A 106 17.04 12.21 5.67
C SER A 106 17.43 13.34 4.71
N GLY A 107 16.86 14.53 4.86
CA GLY A 107 17.08 15.67 3.98
C GLY A 107 16.46 15.52 2.58
N VAL A 108 15.54 14.59 2.39
CA VAL A 108 14.81 14.42 1.12
C VAL A 108 13.74 15.50 0.96
N ASP A 109 13.39 15.84 -0.29
CA ASP A 109 12.42 16.90 -0.60
C ASP A 109 11.00 16.59 -0.09
N PHE A 110 10.69 15.32 0.11
CA PHE A 110 9.42 14.80 0.65
C PHE A 110 9.53 14.31 2.09
N ALA A 111 10.45 14.89 2.89
CA ALA A 111 10.61 14.55 4.29
C ALA A 111 9.30 14.75 5.08
N SER A 112 9.12 13.97 6.14
CA SER A 112 7.95 14.05 7.02
C SER A 112 7.75 15.48 7.55
N ARG A 113 6.51 15.96 7.48
CA ARG A 113 6.06 17.22 8.07
C ARG A 113 5.58 17.06 9.51
N THR A 114 5.52 15.81 9.99
CA THR A 114 5.10 15.48 11.35
C THR A 114 6.32 15.48 12.28
N PRO A 115 6.43 16.43 13.22
CA PRO A 115 7.56 16.45 14.14
C PRO A 115 7.63 15.16 14.97
N GLY A 116 8.76 14.45 14.87
CA GLY A 116 8.97 13.20 15.60
C GLY A 116 8.27 11.99 15.03
N GLY A 117 7.73 12.08 13.80
CA GLY A 117 7.16 10.95 13.07
C GLY A 117 7.85 10.75 11.72
N MET A 118 8.22 9.53 11.38
CA MET A 118 8.87 9.19 10.11
C MET A 118 8.51 7.77 9.66
N HIS A 119 8.32 7.57 8.35
CA HIS A 119 8.20 6.23 7.77
C HIS A 119 9.56 5.52 7.63
N ALA A 120 10.24 5.31 8.76
CA ALA A 120 11.57 4.69 8.78
C ALA A 120 11.55 3.16 8.53
N CYS A 121 10.38 2.50 8.60
CA CYS A 121 10.22 1.08 8.29
C CYS A 121 9.84 0.81 6.83
N GLY A 122 9.33 1.82 6.09
CA GLY A 122 8.89 1.68 4.70
C GLY A 122 7.41 1.28 4.54
N HIS A 123 6.55 1.53 5.53
CA HIS A 123 5.12 1.28 5.41
C HIS A 123 4.46 2.18 4.37
N ASP A 124 5.00 3.38 4.11
CA ASP A 124 4.68 4.25 2.97
C ASP A 124 4.85 3.54 1.62
N CYS A 125 5.94 2.78 1.46
CA CYS A 125 6.17 1.95 0.26
C CYS A 125 5.19 0.77 0.19
N HIS A 126 4.91 0.09 1.31
CA HIS A 126 3.99 -1.03 1.34
C HIS A 126 2.57 -0.60 0.95
N ALA A 127 2.10 0.52 1.50
CA ALA A 127 0.77 1.06 1.22
C ALA A 127 0.65 1.52 -0.24
N SER A 128 1.62 2.27 -0.76
CA SER A 128 1.62 2.76 -2.14
C SER A 128 1.75 1.65 -3.20
N ILE A 129 2.42 0.54 -2.87
CA ILE A 129 2.48 -0.63 -3.78
C ILE A 129 1.18 -1.44 -3.74
N LEU A 130 0.47 -1.45 -2.60
CA LEU A 130 -0.79 -2.17 -2.48
C LEU A 130 -1.95 -1.40 -3.14
N LEU A 131 -1.90 -0.06 -3.13
CA LEU A 131 -2.85 0.85 -3.75
C LEU A 131 -2.79 0.76 -5.28
#